data_77fe5115d0a4f36765f390a1f3317472
#
_entry.id   77fe5115d0a4f36765f390a1f3317472
#
_cell.length_a   1.000
_cell.length_b   1.000
_cell.length_c   1.000
_cell.angle_alpha   90.00
_cell.angle_beta   90.00
_cell.angle_gamma   90.00
#
_symmetry.space_group_name_H-M   'P 1'
#
loop_
_entity.id
_entity.type
_entity.pdbx_description
1 polymer ?
#
loop_
_entity_poly.entity_id
_entity_poly.type
_entity_poly.pdbx_seq_one_letter_code
_entity_poly.pdbx_strand_id
1 'polypeptide(L)'
;MEHHRHHHPQAGPGPGPGDSDGAGAAALAELLDLDAEVLHCYLSGVTAWVHELAAGRSPRRILDLGSGTGTGALALARRFTEAGIIAVDMSAELLGHLADKARAAGVAGRIHAVPADLDAGWPDVGSVDLVWASASLHHLTDPDRVLAGVLAALSPGGLLAVAELDSFPRFLPGDPGRSPGDPAGPGPGSLAGLEARCHAALAAGLAGEVPHLGGDWGPRLSRAGFTIEAERHFGIDLSPPLPAAAGRYAQASLRRMRSGLGGQISAGDLAALDALIDGDGPGGVLQREDLTVRAARTVWVARRP
;
A
#
# COMPACT_ATOMS: atom_id res chain seq x y z
N MET A 1 50.46 -49.10 4.61
CA MET A 1 48.96 -48.98 4.68
C MET A 1 48.69 -47.56 5.09
N GLU A 2 48.49 -46.67 4.10
CA GLU A 2 48.15 -45.26 4.31
C GLU A 2 46.66 -45.07 4.28
N HIS A 3 46.07 -44.58 5.37
CA HIS A 3 44.66 -44.24 5.44
C HIS A 3 44.45 -42.79 4.95
N HIS A 4 43.90 -42.62 3.74
CA HIS A 4 43.36 -41.36 3.26
C HIS A 4 42.08 -41.02 4.00
N ARG A 5 42.09 -39.95 4.79
CA ARG A 5 40.90 -39.33 5.37
C ARG A 5 40.30 -38.36 4.35
N HIS A 6 39.10 -38.69 3.89
CA HIS A 6 38.26 -37.78 3.09
C HIS A 6 37.66 -36.69 4.02
N HIS A 7 38.07 -35.47 3.77
CA HIS A 7 37.39 -34.29 4.34
C HIS A 7 36.10 -34.03 3.53
N HIS A 8 34.94 -34.17 4.18
CA HIS A 8 33.68 -33.64 3.68
C HIS A 8 33.62 -32.15 4.05
N PRO A 9 33.31 -31.22 3.13
CA PRO A 9 32.99 -29.83 3.48
C PRO A 9 31.67 -29.81 4.23
N GLN A 10 31.67 -29.24 5.45
CA GLN A 10 30.44 -28.94 6.17
C GLN A 10 29.71 -27.84 5.43
N ALA A 11 28.46 -28.11 5.01
CA ALA A 11 27.54 -27.07 4.58
C ALA A 11 27.28 -26.13 5.75
N GLY A 12 27.46 -24.84 5.54
CA GLY A 12 27.14 -23.80 6.52
C GLY A 12 25.63 -23.82 6.86
N PRO A 13 25.23 -23.30 8.03
CA PRO A 13 23.82 -23.21 8.40
C PRO A 13 23.08 -22.39 7.35
N GLY A 14 21.99 -22.95 6.80
CA GLY A 14 21.06 -22.23 5.96
C GLY A 14 20.39 -21.08 6.75
N PRO A 15 19.85 -20.07 6.08
CA PRO A 15 19.18 -18.95 6.73
C PRO A 15 18.07 -19.47 7.66
N GLY A 16 18.07 -18.98 8.89
CA GLY A 16 17.07 -19.32 9.89
C GLY A 16 15.69 -18.71 9.54
N PRO A 17 14.59 -19.23 10.09
CA PRO A 17 13.23 -18.73 9.81
C PRO A 17 13.04 -17.23 10.12
N GLY A 18 13.87 -16.59 10.91
CA GLY A 18 13.83 -15.15 11.18
C GLY A 18 14.40 -14.25 10.07
N ASP A 19 15.28 -14.79 9.18
CA ASP A 19 15.89 -14.00 8.11
C ASP A 19 14.94 -13.78 6.93
N SER A 20 13.98 -14.68 6.72
CA SER A 20 12.97 -14.56 5.65
C SER A 20 11.90 -13.52 5.99
N ASP A 21 11.51 -13.40 7.25
CA ASP A 21 10.49 -12.45 7.70
C ASP A 21 11.01 -11.01 7.62
N GLY A 22 12.25 -10.77 8.05
CA GLY A 22 12.90 -9.45 7.95
C GLY A 22 13.11 -8.98 6.51
N ALA A 23 13.51 -9.88 5.60
CA ALA A 23 13.66 -9.53 4.19
C ALA A 23 12.32 -9.16 3.54
N GLY A 24 11.23 -9.84 3.91
CA GLY A 24 9.87 -9.54 3.45
C GLY A 24 9.38 -8.17 3.92
N ALA A 25 9.62 -7.83 5.20
CA ALA A 25 9.22 -6.54 5.75
C ALA A 25 10.04 -5.38 5.15
N ALA A 26 11.35 -5.56 4.93
CA ALA A 26 12.19 -4.56 4.27
C ALA A 26 11.74 -4.29 2.82
N ALA A 27 11.42 -5.34 2.04
CA ALA A 27 10.90 -5.19 0.69
C ALA A 27 9.52 -4.48 0.66
N LEU A 28 8.65 -4.77 1.64
CA LEU A 28 7.39 -4.07 1.80
C LEU A 28 7.61 -2.60 2.16
N ALA A 29 8.53 -2.31 3.09
CA ALA A 29 8.87 -0.95 3.47
C ALA A 29 9.35 -0.13 2.27
N GLU A 30 10.26 -0.69 1.46
CA GLU A 30 10.72 -0.04 0.22
C GLU A 30 9.56 0.24 -0.74
N LEU A 31 8.68 -0.73 -0.96
CA LEU A 31 7.52 -0.57 -1.83
C LEU A 31 6.60 0.57 -1.36
N LEU A 32 6.28 0.62 -0.06
CA LEU A 32 5.42 1.67 0.52
C LEU A 32 6.05 3.06 0.40
N ASP A 33 7.36 3.16 0.57
CA ASP A 33 8.08 4.42 0.46
C ASP A 33 8.17 4.90 -1.00
N LEU A 34 8.38 3.99 -1.95
CA LEU A 34 8.38 4.28 -3.38
C LEU A 34 6.97 4.69 -3.87
N ASP A 35 5.90 4.02 -3.40
CA ASP A 35 4.51 4.43 -3.67
C ASP A 35 4.30 5.89 -3.24
N ALA A 36 4.67 6.23 -2.01
CA ALA A 36 4.49 7.57 -1.49
C ALA A 36 5.36 8.63 -2.20
N GLU A 37 6.58 8.27 -2.63
CA GLU A 37 7.46 9.15 -3.40
C GLU A 37 6.88 9.43 -4.78
N VAL A 38 6.50 8.39 -5.51
CA VAL A 38 5.99 8.51 -6.88
C VAL A 38 4.59 9.13 -6.91
N LEU A 39 3.74 8.79 -5.94
CA LEU A 39 2.36 9.27 -5.84
C LEU A 39 2.19 10.45 -4.86
N HIS A 40 3.25 11.21 -4.60
CA HIS A 40 3.24 12.30 -3.62
C HIS A 40 2.16 13.36 -3.91
N CYS A 41 1.87 13.66 -5.17
CA CYS A 41 0.81 14.60 -5.55
C CYS A 41 -0.57 14.08 -5.12
N TYR A 42 -0.83 12.78 -5.29
CA TYR A 42 -2.05 12.13 -4.81
C TYR A 42 -2.17 12.28 -3.29
N LEU A 43 -1.17 11.84 -2.53
CA LEU A 43 -1.20 11.87 -1.07
C LEU A 43 -1.35 13.30 -0.53
N SER A 44 -0.65 14.27 -1.13
CA SER A 44 -0.78 15.69 -0.79
C SER A 44 -2.18 16.22 -1.10
N GLY A 45 -2.77 15.85 -2.24
CA GLY A 45 -4.11 16.25 -2.65
C GLY A 45 -5.19 15.70 -1.70
N VAL A 46 -5.10 14.40 -1.35
CA VAL A 46 -6.05 13.76 -0.43
C VAL A 46 -5.98 14.38 0.96
N THR A 47 -4.77 14.54 1.52
CA THR A 47 -4.61 15.13 2.86
C THR A 47 -5.04 16.60 2.91
N ALA A 48 -4.89 17.36 1.81
CA ALA A 48 -5.43 18.72 1.68
C ALA A 48 -6.96 18.72 1.70
N TRP A 49 -7.56 17.84 0.91
CA TRP A 49 -9.02 17.73 0.85
C TRP A 49 -9.64 17.28 2.19
N VAL A 50 -9.03 16.32 2.89
CA VAL A 50 -9.46 15.92 4.24
C VAL A 50 -9.32 17.09 5.22
N HIS A 51 -8.24 17.88 5.11
CA HIS A 51 -8.07 19.08 5.93
C HIS A 51 -9.16 20.13 5.67
N GLU A 52 -9.57 20.34 4.43
CA GLU A 52 -10.68 21.23 4.06
C GLU A 52 -12.01 20.76 4.68
N LEU A 53 -12.32 19.46 4.61
CA LEU A 53 -13.51 18.86 5.21
C LEU A 53 -13.48 18.90 6.76
N ALA A 54 -12.30 18.92 7.36
CA ALA A 54 -12.10 19.10 8.78
C ALA A 54 -12.16 20.59 9.21
N ALA A 55 -12.31 21.53 8.27
CA ALA A 55 -12.33 22.97 8.57
C ALA A 55 -13.41 23.32 9.61
N GLY A 56 -13.04 24.16 10.58
CA GLY A 56 -13.88 24.51 11.72
C GLY A 56 -13.74 23.60 12.96
N ARG A 57 -13.01 22.49 12.87
CA ARG A 57 -12.78 21.53 13.98
C ARG A 57 -11.32 21.15 14.16
N SER A 58 -10.38 21.95 13.90
CA SER A 58 -8.90 21.73 14.03
C SER A 58 -8.53 20.45 14.81
N PRO A 59 -8.44 19.27 14.15
CA PRO A 59 -8.12 18.01 14.82
C PRO A 59 -6.82 18.14 15.63
N ARG A 60 -6.86 17.72 16.90
CA ARG A 60 -5.69 17.73 17.80
C ARG A 60 -5.11 16.36 17.98
N ARG A 61 -5.92 15.32 17.84
CA ARG A 61 -5.50 13.92 17.94
C ARG A 61 -5.96 13.17 16.70
N ILE A 62 -5.01 12.66 15.96
CA ILE A 62 -5.26 11.92 14.71
C ILE A 62 -4.76 10.51 14.89
N LEU A 63 -5.56 9.52 14.47
CA LEU A 63 -5.22 8.12 14.47
C LEU A 63 -4.97 7.66 13.03
N ASP A 64 -3.80 7.08 12.76
CA ASP A 64 -3.44 6.46 11.48
C ASP A 64 -3.47 4.93 11.67
N LEU A 65 -4.46 4.25 11.05
CA LEU A 65 -4.70 2.82 11.14
C LEU A 65 -4.02 2.06 10.00
N GLY A 66 -3.14 1.11 10.33
CA GLY A 66 -2.30 0.42 9.36
C GLY A 66 -1.29 1.40 8.77
N SER A 67 -0.56 2.08 9.65
CA SER A 67 0.32 3.20 9.26
C SER A 67 1.53 2.79 8.43
N GLY A 68 1.88 1.50 8.38
CA GLY A 68 3.03 0.99 7.66
C GLY A 68 4.32 1.75 8.02
N THR A 69 5.06 2.20 7.01
CA THR A 69 6.27 3.02 7.19
C THR A 69 5.97 4.48 7.55
N GLY A 70 4.71 4.83 7.84
CA GLY A 70 4.29 6.14 8.32
C GLY A 70 4.17 7.23 7.25
N THR A 71 4.02 6.88 5.98
CA THR A 71 3.86 7.87 4.90
C THR A 71 2.59 8.71 5.11
N GLY A 72 1.47 8.08 5.54
CA GLY A 72 0.24 8.76 5.96
C GLY A 72 0.46 9.63 7.18
N ALA A 73 1.01 9.07 8.26
CA ALA A 73 1.28 9.80 9.50
C ALA A 73 2.12 11.06 9.29
N LEU A 74 3.18 10.97 8.46
CA LEU A 74 4.05 12.10 8.12
C LEU A 74 3.33 13.16 7.30
N ALA A 75 2.50 12.75 6.33
CA ALA A 75 1.71 13.69 5.53
C ALA A 75 0.68 14.43 6.40
N LEU A 76 0.01 13.71 7.30
CA LEU A 76 -0.92 14.28 8.29
C LEU A 76 -0.21 15.22 9.26
N ALA A 77 0.97 14.86 9.80
CA ALA A 77 1.74 15.71 10.69
C ALA A 77 2.19 17.03 10.04
N ARG A 78 2.45 17.02 8.73
CA ARG A 78 2.76 18.24 7.95
C ARG A 78 1.52 19.09 7.71
N ARG A 79 0.37 18.47 7.49
CA ARG A 79 -0.90 19.15 7.18
C ARG A 79 -1.57 19.70 8.42
N PHE A 80 -1.59 18.93 9.51
CA PHE A 80 -2.19 19.29 10.80
C PHE A 80 -1.07 19.61 11.80
N THR A 81 -0.51 20.81 11.71
CA THR A 81 0.73 21.20 12.42
C THR A 81 0.61 21.17 13.94
N GLU A 82 -0.62 21.29 14.46
CA GLU A 82 -0.93 21.29 15.89
C GLU A 82 -1.38 19.91 16.42
N ALA A 83 -1.51 18.92 15.53
CA ALA A 83 -2.01 17.60 15.91
C ALA A 83 -0.90 16.67 16.40
N GLY A 84 -1.21 15.87 17.41
CA GLY A 84 -0.51 14.62 17.71
C GLY A 84 -1.08 13.48 16.87
N ILE A 85 -0.18 12.64 16.31
CA ILE A 85 -0.53 11.51 15.49
C ILE A 85 -0.26 10.22 16.28
N ILE A 86 -1.26 9.34 16.37
CA ILE A 86 -1.11 7.98 16.88
C ILE A 86 -1.07 7.07 15.65
N ALA A 87 0.06 6.40 15.43
CA ALA A 87 0.26 5.53 14.28
C ALA A 87 0.21 4.07 14.74
N VAL A 88 -0.79 3.33 14.28
CA VAL A 88 -1.02 1.94 14.65
C VAL A 88 -0.67 1.02 13.50
N ASP A 89 0.16 0.03 13.75
CA ASP A 89 0.47 -1.05 12.81
C ASP A 89 0.82 -2.33 13.58
N MET A 90 0.57 -3.50 12.99
CA MET A 90 0.97 -4.77 13.59
C MET A 90 2.48 -5.04 13.47
N SER A 91 3.15 -4.46 12.47
CA SER A 91 4.57 -4.65 12.21
C SER A 91 5.42 -3.66 13.02
N ALA A 92 6.07 -4.15 14.07
CA ALA A 92 7.03 -3.36 14.84
C ALA A 92 8.21 -2.86 13.98
N GLU A 93 8.58 -3.60 12.92
CA GLU A 93 9.63 -3.23 12.00
C GLU A 93 9.22 -2.01 11.14
N LEU A 94 8.00 -2.02 10.56
CA LEU A 94 7.48 -0.87 9.82
C LEU A 94 7.34 0.36 10.72
N LEU A 95 6.92 0.19 11.97
CA LEU A 95 6.87 1.26 12.96
C LEU A 95 8.28 1.78 13.30
N GLY A 96 9.31 0.95 13.25
CA GLY A 96 10.71 1.36 13.33
C GLY A 96 11.10 2.31 12.20
N HIS A 97 10.76 1.96 10.95
CA HIS A 97 10.97 2.85 9.79
C HIS A 97 10.22 4.18 9.93
N LEU A 98 8.97 4.14 10.42
CA LEU A 98 8.21 5.36 10.73
C LEU A 98 8.95 6.24 11.73
N ALA A 99 9.45 5.66 12.83
CA ALA A 99 10.16 6.41 13.86
C ALA A 99 11.43 7.09 13.33
N ASP A 100 12.18 6.40 12.45
CA ASP A 100 13.36 6.95 11.80
C ASP A 100 13.00 8.12 10.87
N LYS A 101 11.98 7.95 10.04
CA LYS A 101 11.47 9.00 9.15
C LYS A 101 10.90 10.19 9.91
N ALA A 102 10.22 9.97 11.04
CA ALA A 102 9.70 11.04 11.89
C ALA A 102 10.82 11.85 12.54
N ARG A 103 11.92 11.18 12.97
CA ARG A 103 13.14 11.86 13.46
C ARG A 103 13.80 12.69 12.36
N ALA A 104 14.01 12.11 11.20
CA ALA A 104 14.58 12.81 10.05
C ALA A 104 13.75 14.03 9.61
N ALA A 105 12.43 13.94 9.72
CA ALA A 105 11.51 15.04 9.40
C ALA A 105 11.31 16.07 10.54
N GLY A 106 11.91 15.87 11.71
CA GLY A 106 11.79 16.77 12.87
C GLY A 106 10.39 16.77 13.53
N VAL A 107 9.60 15.71 13.31
CA VAL A 107 8.23 15.59 13.85
C VAL A 107 8.05 14.46 14.86
N ALA A 108 9.14 13.80 15.28
CA ALA A 108 9.09 12.66 16.20
C ALA A 108 8.35 12.94 17.50
N GLY A 109 8.42 14.17 18.02
CA GLY A 109 7.69 14.56 19.24
C GLY A 109 6.16 14.63 19.09
N ARG A 110 5.64 14.52 17.86
CA ARG A 110 4.19 14.55 17.55
C ARG A 110 3.64 13.23 17.03
N ILE A 111 4.49 12.24 16.75
CA ILE A 111 4.07 10.92 16.24
C ILE A 111 4.36 9.87 17.29
N HIS A 112 3.33 9.16 17.72
CA HIS A 112 3.38 8.08 18.67
C HIS A 112 3.04 6.75 17.99
N ALA A 113 4.02 5.85 17.88
CA ALA A 113 3.85 4.54 17.28
C ALA A 113 3.28 3.55 18.31
N VAL A 114 2.24 2.81 17.93
CA VAL A 114 1.56 1.81 18.76
C VAL A 114 1.53 0.49 18.00
N PRO A 115 2.32 -0.52 18.39
CA PRO A 115 2.25 -1.84 17.79
C PRO A 115 0.94 -2.52 18.26
N ALA A 116 0.04 -2.82 17.31
CA ALA A 116 -1.20 -3.53 17.58
C ALA A 116 -1.72 -4.26 16.34
N ASP A 117 -2.21 -5.47 16.56
CA ASP A 117 -2.98 -6.22 15.57
C ASP A 117 -4.47 -5.90 15.74
N LEU A 118 -5.03 -5.20 14.74
CA LEU A 118 -6.43 -4.80 14.75
C LEU A 118 -7.39 -5.99 14.63
N ASP A 119 -6.95 -7.12 14.08
CA ASP A 119 -7.74 -8.36 14.08
C ASP A 119 -7.73 -9.07 15.43
N ALA A 120 -6.71 -8.87 16.25
CA ALA A 120 -6.67 -9.39 17.62
C ALA A 120 -7.49 -8.53 18.61
N GLY A 121 -7.49 -7.19 18.43
CA GLY A 121 -8.23 -6.29 19.32
C GLY A 121 -8.07 -4.81 19.00
N TRP A 122 -8.91 -3.98 19.61
CA TRP A 122 -8.81 -2.54 19.51
C TRP A 122 -7.78 -1.99 20.51
N PRO A 123 -6.77 -1.24 20.09
CA PRO A 123 -5.78 -0.66 20.99
C PRO A 123 -6.38 0.49 21.84
N ASP A 124 -5.83 0.70 23.03
CA ASP A 124 -6.22 1.88 23.85
C ASP A 124 -5.56 3.14 23.30
N VAL A 125 -6.27 3.80 22.40
CA VAL A 125 -5.83 5.07 21.78
C VAL A 125 -6.54 6.29 22.35
N GLY A 126 -7.48 6.09 23.30
CA GLY A 126 -8.32 7.15 23.83
C GLY A 126 -9.21 7.80 22.75
N SER A 127 -9.73 9.01 23.05
CA SER A 127 -10.55 9.75 22.08
C SER A 127 -9.69 10.47 21.05
N VAL A 128 -10.13 10.46 19.78
CA VAL A 128 -9.46 11.09 18.63
C VAL A 128 -10.44 11.94 17.81
N ASP A 129 -9.93 12.93 17.06
CA ASP A 129 -10.74 13.85 16.29
C ASP A 129 -10.82 13.49 14.81
N LEU A 130 -9.80 12.79 14.32
CA LEU A 130 -9.70 12.29 12.94
C LEU A 130 -9.08 10.90 12.96
N VAL A 131 -9.66 9.99 12.22
CA VAL A 131 -9.07 8.69 11.90
C VAL A 131 -8.75 8.66 10.41
N TRP A 132 -7.57 8.22 10.07
CA TRP A 132 -7.08 7.97 8.73
C TRP A 132 -6.79 6.49 8.57
N ALA A 133 -7.28 5.89 7.50
CA ALA A 133 -6.96 4.53 7.09
C ALA A 133 -6.67 4.54 5.58
N SER A 134 -5.48 4.18 5.19
CA SER A 134 -5.08 4.23 3.78
C SER A 134 -4.46 2.91 3.34
N ALA A 135 -5.08 2.25 2.37
CA ALA A 135 -4.68 0.94 1.85
C ALA A 135 -4.44 -0.10 2.96
N SER A 136 -5.30 -0.10 3.98
CA SER A 136 -5.13 -0.92 5.19
C SER A 136 -6.37 -1.72 5.58
N LEU A 137 -7.57 -1.17 5.42
CA LEU A 137 -8.80 -1.82 5.88
C LEU A 137 -9.13 -3.09 5.08
N HIS A 138 -8.71 -3.16 3.82
CA HIS A 138 -8.94 -4.34 2.99
C HIS A 138 -8.17 -5.59 3.46
N HIS A 139 -7.16 -5.43 4.32
CA HIS A 139 -6.43 -6.55 4.94
C HIS A 139 -7.14 -7.16 6.15
N LEU A 140 -8.11 -6.45 6.73
CA LEU A 140 -8.78 -6.90 7.95
C LEU A 140 -9.69 -8.10 7.71
N THR A 141 -9.64 -9.05 8.62
CA THR A 141 -10.55 -10.21 8.63
C THR A 141 -11.98 -9.79 8.99
N ASP A 142 -12.12 -8.88 9.97
CA ASP A 142 -13.40 -8.32 10.42
C ASP A 142 -13.36 -6.79 10.46
N PRO A 143 -13.46 -6.13 9.29
CA PRO A 143 -13.45 -4.67 9.24
C PRO A 143 -14.66 -4.02 9.93
N ASP A 144 -15.80 -4.70 10.06
CA ASP A 144 -16.97 -4.13 10.73
C ASP A 144 -16.72 -3.98 12.24
N ARG A 145 -16.01 -4.92 12.86
CA ARG A 145 -15.55 -4.80 14.25
C ARG A 145 -14.58 -3.63 14.43
N VAL A 146 -13.63 -3.49 13.52
CA VAL A 146 -12.66 -2.37 13.57
C VAL A 146 -13.37 -1.02 13.37
N LEU A 147 -14.33 -0.93 12.45
CA LEU A 147 -15.15 0.29 12.25
C LEU A 147 -15.98 0.64 13.48
N ALA A 148 -16.48 -0.34 14.23
CA ALA A 148 -17.15 -0.10 15.51
C ALA A 148 -16.17 0.49 16.54
N GLY A 149 -14.93 0.00 16.61
CA GLY A 149 -13.87 0.58 17.43
C GLY A 149 -13.54 2.02 17.03
N VAL A 150 -13.43 2.30 15.72
CA VAL A 150 -13.22 3.65 15.19
C VAL A 150 -14.37 4.57 15.60
N LEU A 151 -15.62 4.12 15.44
CA LEU A 151 -16.79 4.92 15.82
C LEU A 151 -16.78 5.26 17.32
N ALA A 152 -16.39 4.30 18.16
CA ALA A 152 -16.31 4.53 19.60
C ALA A 152 -15.18 5.50 19.99
N ALA A 153 -14.01 5.42 19.33
CA ALA A 153 -12.85 6.25 19.61
C ALA A 153 -12.97 7.70 19.09
N LEU A 154 -13.70 7.91 17.99
CA LEU A 154 -13.88 9.26 17.45
C LEU A 154 -14.69 10.13 18.41
N SER A 155 -14.28 11.37 18.59
CA SER A 155 -15.09 12.41 19.24
C SER A 155 -16.39 12.67 18.47
N PRO A 156 -17.52 13.08 19.10
CA PRO A 156 -18.74 13.48 18.39
C PRO A 156 -18.44 14.50 17.29
N GLY A 157 -18.88 14.21 16.08
CA GLY A 157 -18.58 15.01 14.88
C GLY A 157 -17.16 14.86 14.35
N GLY A 158 -16.34 13.96 14.89
CA GLY A 158 -15.03 13.62 14.36
C GLY A 158 -15.11 12.94 12.99
N LEU A 159 -14.02 12.94 12.25
CA LEU A 159 -13.95 12.44 10.88
C LEU A 159 -13.21 11.09 10.79
N LEU A 160 -13.68 10.24 9.90
CA LEU A 160 -12.98 9.08 9.39
C LEU A 160 -12.71 9.30 7.90
N ALA A 161 -11.45 9.23 7.50
CA ALA A 161 -11.03 9.21 6.10
C ALA A 161 -10.51 7.82 5.75
N VAL A 162 -11.16 7.15 4.81
CA VAL A 162 -10.77 5.84 4.27
C VAL A 162 -10.32 6.04 2.84
N ALA A 163 -9.07 5.70 2.53
CA ALA A 163 -8.49 5.78 1.20
C ALA A 163 -8.06 4.38 0.76
N GLU A 164 -8.80 3.77 -0.17
CA GLU A 164 -8.55 2.38 -0.56
C GLU A 164 -8.23 2.22 -2.04
N LEU A 165 -7.52 1.13 -2.35
CA LEU A 165 -7.12 0.78 -3.69
C LEU A 165 -8.33 0.25 -4.48
N ASP A 166 -8.61 0.81 -5.64
CA ASP A 166 -9.57 0.23 -6.58
C ASP A 166 -8.92 -0.94 -7.36
N SER A 167 -7.61 -0.84 -7.59
CA SER A 167 -6.79 -1.89 -8.20
C SER A 167 -5.30 -1.67 -7.90
N PHE A 168 -4.50 -2.72 -8.07
CA PHE A 168 -3.05 -2.58 -8.02
C PHE A 168 -2.54 -1.68 -9.17
N PRO A 169 -1.41 -0.96 -8.97
CA PRO A 169 -0.84 -0.09 -9.97
C PRO A 169 -0.34 -0.86 -11.19
N ARG A 170 -0.38 -0.20 -12.36
CA ARG A 170 0.09 -0.70 -13.66
C ARG A 170 1.18 0.20 -14.19
N PHE A 171 2.18 -0.40 -14.83
CA PHE A 171 3.39 0.31 -15.23
C PHE A 171 3.72 0.20 -16.73
N LEU A 172 3.23 -0.85 -17.39
CA LEU A 172 3.59 -1.10 -18.77
C LEU A 172 2.71 -0.28 -19.72
N PRO A 173 3.26 0.24 -20.82
CA PRO A 173 2.50 1.02 -21.78
C PRO A 173 1.35 0.20 -22.38
N GLY A 174 0.27 0.87 -22.73
CA GLY A 174 -0.82 0.26 -23.48
C GLY A 174 -0.38 -0.22 -24.86
N ASP A 175 -1.14 -1.11 -25.48
CA ASP A 175 -0.88 -1.52 -26.86
C ASP A 175 -1.04 -0.34 -27.83
N PRO A 176 -0.06 -0.07 -28.70
CA PRO A 176 -0.18 0.99 -29.69
C PRO A 176 -1.44 0.79 -30.54
N GLY A 177 -2.23 1.85 -30.69
CA GLY A 177 -3.44 1.83 -31.52
C GLY A 177 -4.69 1.24 -30.86
N ARG A 178 -4.65 0.90 -29.56
CA ARG A 178 -5.82 0.44 -28.80
C ARG A 178 -6.20 1.45 -27.72
N SER A 179 -7.47 1.73 -27.60
CA SER A 179 -8.00 2.60 -26.55
C SER A 179 -8.14 1.86 -25.22
N PRO A 180 -8.00 2.55 -24.07
CA PRO A 180 -8.41 2.02 -22.79
C PRO A 180 -9.88 1.59 -22.84
N GLY A 181 -10.17 0.35 -22.44
CA GLY A 181 -11.55 -0.20 -22.47
C GLY A 181 -11.95 -0.88 -23.78
N ASP A 182 -11.05 -1.07 -24.74
CA ASP A 182 -11.30 -1.87 -25.95
C ASP A 182 -11.75 -3.28 -25.55
N PRO A 183 -12.95 -3.73 -25.98
CA PRO A 183 -13.50 -5.03 -25.59
C PRO A 183 -12.66 -6.23 -26.04
N ALA A 184 -11.77 -6.06 -27.01
CA ALA A 184 -10.85 -7.12 -27.42
C ALA A 184 -9.65 -7.30 -26.46
N GLY A 185 -9.50 -6.44 -25.44
CA GLY A 185 -8.40 -6.49 -24.47
C GLY A 185 -7.01 -6.27 -25.10
N PRO A 186 -5.91 -6.31 -24.30
CA PRO A 186 -4.55 -6.23 -24.80
C PRO A 186 -4.23 -7.41 -25.73
N GLY A 187 -3.45 -7.17 -26.81
CA GLY A 187 -3.05 -8.20 -27.77
C GLY A 187 -2.25 -9.33 -27.10
N PRO A 188 -2.39 -10.58 -27.58
CA PRO A 188 -1.57 -11.69 -27.11
C PRO A 188 -0.08 -11.37 -27.37
N GLY A 189 0.77 -11.60 -26.36
CA GLY A 189 2.22 -11.35 -26.43
C GLY A 189 2.65 -9.90 -26.21
N SER A 190 1.71 -8.94 -26.06
CA SER A 190 2.08 -7.57 -25.66
C SER A 190 2.45 -7.50 -24.17
N LEU A 191 3.28 -6.54 -23.79
CA LEU A 191 3.65 -6.29 -22.40
C LEU A 191 2.44 -5.86 -21.54
N ALA A 192 1.55 -5.02 -22.10
CA ALA A 192 0.29 -4.66 -21.45
C ALA A 192 -0.60 -5.90 -21.26
N GLY A 193 -0.60 -6.84 -22.21
CA GLY A 193 -1.26 -8.15 -22.08
C GLY A 193 -0.67 -9.01 -20.98
N LEU A 194 0.64 -9.05 -20.85
CA LEU A 194 1.33 -9.76 -19.77
C LEU A 194 0.89 -9.21 -18.40
N GLU A 195 1.00 -7.89 -18.22
CA GLU A 195 0.60 -7.24 -16.96
C GLU A 195 -0.88 -7.50 -16.64
N ALA A 196 -1.78 -7.41 -17.64
CA ALA A 196 -3.20 -7.69 -17.44
C ALA A 196 -3.48 -9.14 -17.00
N ARG A 197 -2.78 -10.13 -17.59
CA ARG A 197 -2.91 -11.53 -17.18
C ARG A 197 -2.37 -11.77 -15.78
N CYS A 198 -1.23 -11.16 -15.42
CA CYS A 198 -0.68 -11.23 -14.06
C CYS A 198 -1.64 -10.63 -13.03
N HIS A 199 -2.25 -9.47 -13.31
CA HIS A 199 -3.25 -8.86 -12.44
C HIS A 199 -4.50 -9.72 -12.28
N ALA A 200 -4.99 -10.32 -13.36
CA ALA A 200 -6.15 -11.21 -13.31
C ALA A 200 -5.88 -12.47 -12.46
N ALA A 201 -4.71 -13.07 -12.63
CA ALA A 201 -4.29 -14.22 -11.84
C ALA A 201 -4.12 -13.87 -10.35
N LEU A 202 -3.46 -12.74 -10.07
CA LEU A 202 -3.29 -12.25 -8.70
C LEU A 202 -4.64 -11.98 -8.02
N ALA A 203 -5.57 -11.32 -8.72
CA ALA A 203 -6.91 -11.04 -8.19
C ALA A 203 -7.68 -12.34 -7.87
N ALA A 204 -7.57 -13.35 -8.75
CA ALA A 204 -8.20 -14.64 -8.52
C ALA A 204 -7.59 -15.36 -7.30
N GLY A 205 -6.26 -15.29 -7.09
CA GLY A 205 -5.58 -15.86 -5.93
C GLY A 205 -5.92 -15.16 -4.62
N LEU A 206 -6.01 -13.84 -4.65
CA LEU A 206 -6.27 -13.02 -3.46
C LEU A 206 -7.76 -12.95 -3.07
N ALA A 207 -8.70 -13.41 -3.91
CA ALA A 207 -10.14 -13.27 -3.65
C ALA A 207 -10.60 -13.88 -2.30
N GLY A 208 -9.89 -14.91 -1.80
CA GLY A 208 -10.16 -15.49 -0.49
C GLY A 208 -9.34 -14.89 0.67
N GLU A 209 -8.17 -14.30 0.36
CA GLU A 209 -7.24 -13.79 1.36
C GLU A 209 -7.47 -12.31 1.67
N VAL A 210 -7.85 -11.53 0.64
CA VAL A 210 -8.10 -10.08 0.74
C VAL A 210 -9.46 -9.75 0.10
N PRO A 211 -10.58 -10.23 0.70
CA PRO A 211 -11.90 -10.16 0.08
C PRO A 211 -12.45 -8.73 -0.06
N HIS A 212 -11.82 -7.77 0.60
CA HIS A 212 -12.26 -6.38 0.62
C HIS A 212 -11.46 -5.46 -0.32
N LEU A 213 -10.48 -5.99 -1.03
CA LEU A 213 -9.70 -5.21 -2.02
C LEU A 213 -10.60 -4.78 -3.18
N GLY A 214 -10.56 -3.50 -3.53
CA GLY A 214 -11.41 -2.90 -4.58
C GLY A 214 -12.89 -2.77 -4.21
N GLY A 215 -13.25 -3.03 -2.95
CA GLY A 215 -14.62 -2.94 -2.46
C GLY A 215 -15.12 -1.50 -2.30
N ASP A 216 -16.43 -1.32 -2.45
CA ASP A 216 -17.10 -0.07 -2.09
C ASP A 216 -17.29 0.04 -0.57
N TRP A 217 -16.57 0.96 0.05
CA TRP A 217 -16.60 1.17 1.50
C TRP A 217 -17.76 2.05 1.96
N GLY A 218 -18.36 2.85 1.08
CA GLY A 218 -19.46 3.77 1.43
C GLY A 218 -20.63 3.09 2.16
N PRO A 219 -21.23 2.02 1.59
CA PRO A 219 -22.30 1.27 2.25
C PRO A 219 -21.89 0.63 3.58
N ARG A 220 -20.62 0.19 3.70
CA ARG A 220 -20.12 -0.41 4.94
C ARG A 220 -19.96 0.64 6.04
N LEU A 221 -19.38 1.80 5.72
CA LEU A 221 -19.27 2.94 6.63
C LEU A 221 -20.64 3.40 7.13
N SER A 222 -21.64 3.49 6.22
CA SER A 222 -23.01 3.85 6.59
C SER A 222 -23.63 2.84 7.56
N ARG A 223 -23.46 1.54 7.31
CA ARG A 223 -23.96 0.49 8.22
C ARG A 223 -23.25 0.51 9.58
N ALA A 224 -21.99 0.90 9.62
CA ALA A 224 -21.24 1.07 10.87
C ALA A 224 -21.66 2.31 11.69
N GLY A 225 -22.58 3.14 11.18
CA GLY A 225 -23.13 4.29 11.89
C GLY A 225 -22.50 5.63 11.54
N PHE A 226 -21.68 5.69 10.49
CA PHE A 226 -21.12 6.94 10.01
C PHE A 226 -22.04 7.63 9.00
N THR A 227 -22.00 8.96 8.96
CA THR A 227 -22.59 9.77 7.89
C THR A 227 -21.52 10.06 6.84
N ILE A 228 -21.74 9.66 5.59
CA ILE A 228 -20.82 9.96 4.49
C ILE A 228 -20.93 11.46 4.18
N GLU A 229 -19.83 12.19 4.35
CA GLU A 229 -19.71 13.61 4.01
C GLU A 229 -19.32 13.81 2.55
N ALA A 230 -18.39 12.98 2.07
CA ALA A 230 -17.91 13.06 0.71
C ALA A 230 -17.24 11.74 0.28
N GLU A 231 -17.30 11.50 -1.02
CA GLU A 231 -16.60 10.42 -1.72
C GLU A 231 -15.89 10.99 -2.94
N ARG A 232 -14.65 10.58 -3.18
CA ARG A 232 -13.88 11.04 -4.32
C ARG A 232 -13.02 9.95 -4.91
N HIS A 233 -13.16 9.75 -6.22
CA HIS A 233 -12.29 8.88 -6.99
C HIS A 233 -11.06 9.67 -7.48
N PHE A 234 -9.87 9.10 -7.28
CA PHE A 234 -8.59 9.64 -7.71
C PHE A 234 -7.98 8.72 -8.77
N GLY A 235 -8.11 9.10 -10.04
CA GLY A 235 -7.35 8.50 -11.12
C GLY A 235 -5.92 9.02 -11.11
N ILE A 236 -4.95 8.12 -11.14
CA ILE A 236 -3.53 8.41 -11.23
C ILE A 236 -3.07 7.91 -12.59
N ASP A 237 -2.58 8.82 -13.43
CA ASP A 237 -2.08 8.51 -14.78
C ASP A 237 -0.84 9.39 -15.05
N LEU A 238 0.33 8.80 -14.77
CA LEU A 238 1.61 9.46 -15.00
C LEU A 238 2.24 8.88 -16.25
N SER A 239 2.57 9.76 -17.18
CA SER A 239 3.30 9.48 -18.43
C SER A 239 4.70 10.09 -18.40
N PRO A 240 5.64 9.63 -19.23
CA PRO A 240 6.98 10.21 -19.29
C PRO A 240 6.96 11.73 -19.58
N PRO A 241 7.87 12.51 -18.94
CA PRO A 241 8.91 12.05 -18.03
C PRO A 241 8.39 11.73 -16.64
N LEU A 242 8.72 10.54 -16.16
CA LEU A 242 8.30 10.06 -14.83
C LEU A 242 9.26 10.54 -13.72
N PRO A 243 8.82 10.56 -12.44
CA PRO A 243 9.71 10.71 -11.29
C PRO A 243 10.85 9.69 -11.32
N ALA A 244 12.03 10.07 -10.83
CA ALA A 244 13.22 9.20 -10.85
C ALA A 244 13.03 7.84 -10.14
N ALA A 245 12.15 7.79 -9.15
CA ALA A 245 11.83 6.56 -8.42
C ALA A 245 10.87 5.62 -9.16
N ALA A 246 10.23 6.05 -10.28
CA ALA A 246 9.16 5.28 -10.92
C ALA A 246 9.60 3.90 -11.42
N GLY A 247 10.82 3.78 -11.97
CA GLY A 247 11.38 2.48 -12.38
C GLY A 247 11.54 1.51 -11.20
N ARG A 248 12.08 1.99 -10.06
CA ARG A 248 12.20 1.17 -8.84
C ARG A 248 10.83 0.81 -8.27
N TYR A 249 9.87 1.74 -8.31
CA TYR A 249 8.50 1.48 -7.89
C TYR A 249 7.85 0.40 -8.74
N ALA A 250 8.01 0.47 -10.07
CA ALA A 250 7.54 -0.57 -10.97
C ALA A 250 8.20 -1.92 -10.67
N GLN A 251 9.53 -1.96 -10.49
CA GLN A 251 10.25 -3.18 -10.19
C GLN A 251 9.80 -3.81 -8.87
N ALA A 252 9.71 -3.02 -7.78
CA ALA A 252 9.26 -3.50 -6.48
C ALA A 252 7.81 -4.03 -6.52
N SER A 253 6.92 -3.32 -7.23
CA SER A 253 5.52 -3.73 -7.42
C SER A 253 5.41 -5.03 -8.21
N LEU A 254 6.17 -5.18 -9.31
CA LEU A 254 6.18 -6.39 -10.14
C LEU A 254 6.79 -7.58 -9.38
N ARG A 255 7.83 -7.38 -8.56
CA ARG A 255 8.38 -8.42 -7.68
C ARG A 255 7.35 -8.90 -6.66
N ARG A 256 6.64 -7.97 -6.03
CA ARG A 256 5.56 -8.32 -5.11
C ARG A 256 4.44 -9.07 -5.82
N MET A 257 4.02 -8.61 -6.99
CA MET A 257 3.04 -9.33 -7.82
C MET A 257 3.55 -10.75 -8.13
N ARG A 258 4.79 -10.87 -8.61
CA ARG A 258 5.42 -12.16 -8.95
C ARG A 258 5.39 -13.16 -7.80
N SER A 259 5.67 -12.69 -6.55
CA SER A 259 5.64 -13.55 -5.37
C SER A 259 4.23 -14.06 -5.03
N GLY A 260 3.17 -13.29 -5.34
CA GLY A 260 1.78 -13.67 -5.10
C GLY A 260 1.13 -14.52 -6.21
N LEU A 261 1.78 -14.66 -7.39
CA LEU A 261 1.16 -15.37 -8.52
C LEU A 261 1.13 -16.90 -8.36
N GLY A 262 2.03 -17.50 -7.57
CA GLY A 262 2.12 -18.94 -7.44
C GLY A 262 2.24 -19.64 -8.81
N GLY A 263 1.46 -20.72 -9.04
CA GLY A 263 1.36 -21.41 -10.33
C GLY A 263 0.18 -20.97 -11.20
N GLN A 264 -0.33 -19.79 -11.02
CA GLN A 264 -1.62 -19.33 -11.59
C GLN A 264 -1.50 -18.75 -13.00
N ILE A 265 -0.28 -18.56 -13.53
CA ILE A 265 -0.03 -18.10 -14.90
C ILE A 265 0.88 -19.08 -15.64
N SER A 266 0.96 -18.93 -16.98
CA SER A 266 1.78 -19.81 -17.81
C SER A 266 3.27 -19.67 -17.50
N ALA A 267 4.04 -20.74 -17.73
CA ALA A 267 5.49 -20.70 -17.59
C ALA A 267 6.15 -19.64 -18.50
N GLY A 268 5.57 -19.40 -19.69
CA GLY A 268 6.01 -18.35 -20.61
C GLY A 268 5.78 -16.94 -20.05
N ASP A 269 4.64 -16.68 -19.43
CA ASP A 269 4.34 -15.39 -18.78
C ASP A 269 5.22 -15.17 -17.55
N LEU A 270 5.48 -16.24 -16.77
CA LEU A 270 6.41 -16.16 -15.64
C LEU A 270 7.82 -15.79 -16.09
N ALA A 271 8.34 -16.47 -17.14
CA ALA A 271 9.65 -16.17 -17.69
C ALA A 271 9.74 -14.74 -18.27
N ALA A 272 8.68 -14.27 -18.93
CA ALA A 272 8.61 -12.91 -19.44
C ALA A 272 8.57 -11.86 -18.31
N LEU A 273 7.84 -12.15 -17.22
CA LEU A 273 7.80 -11.29 -16.05
C LEU A 273 9.15 -11.25 -15.32
N ASP A 274 9.80 -12.41 -15.14
CA ASP A 274 11.12 -12.51 -14.53
C ASP A 274 12.18 -11.74 -15.36
N ALA A 275 12.15 -11.88 -16.69
CA ALA A 275 13.02 -11.12 -17.59
C ALA A 275 12.77 -9.61 -17.55
N LEU A 276 11.53 -9.17 -17.36
CA LEU A 276 11.18 -7.76 -17.18
C LEU A 276 11.71 -7.21 -15.85
N ILE A 277 11.57 -7.99 -14.77
CA ILE A 277 11.96 -7.56 -13.41
C ILE A 277 13.48 -7.50 -13.25
N ASP A 278 14.20 -8.52 -13.71
CA ASP A 278 15.62 -8.75 -13.41
C ASP A 278 16.53 -8.54 -14.64
N GLY A 279 15.97 -8.16 -15.79
CA GLY A 279 16.73 -7.92 -17.02
C GLY A 279 17.60 -6.65 -16.92
N ASP A 280 18.91 -6.82 -17.22
CA ASP A 280 19.89 -5.71 -17.25
C ASP A 280 19.88 -4.93 -18.57
N GLY A 281 19.12 -5.38 -19.58
CA GLY A 281 19.05 -4.78 -20.91
C GLY A 281 17.85 -3.82 -21.10
N PRO A 282 17.69 -3.25 -22.30
CA PRO A 282 16.61 -2.29 -22.60
C PRO A 282 15.19 -2.83 -22.36
N GLY A 283 15.03 -4.15 -22.28
CA GLY A 283 13.77 -4.82 -21.95
C GLY A 283 13.46 -4.85 -20.45
N GLY A 284 14.47 -4.68 -19.58
CA GLY A 284 14.30 -4.67 -18.14
C GLY A 284 13.60 -3.39 -17.64
N VAL A 285 12.77 -3.52 -16.64
CA VAL A 285 11.90 -2.44 -16.14
C VAL A 285 12.67 -1.19 -15.71
N LEU A 286 13.89 -1.34 -15.17
CA LEU A 286 14.72 -0.20 -14.75
C LEU A 286 15.32 0.59 -15.91
N GLN A 287 15.42 0.00 -17.10
CA GLN A 287 16.02 0.62 -18.31
C GLN A 287 14.97 1.16 -19.29
N ARG A 288 13.68 1.01 -18.96
CA ARG A 288 12.60 1.42 -19.83
C ARG A 288 12.31 2.92 -19.71
N GLU A 289 12.21 3.60 -20.82
CA GLU A 289 11.86 5.02 -20.92
C GLU A 289 10.34 5.22 -21.18
N ASP A 290 9.61 4.15 -21.51
CA ASP A 290 8.20 4.16 -21.88
C ASP A 290 7.26 3.71 -20.76
N LEU A 291 7.76 3.59 -19.53
CA LEU A 291 6.91 3.27 -18.39
C LEU A 291 5.83 4.33 -18.17
N THR A 292 4.71 3.89 -17.64
CA THR A 292 3.63 4.74 -17.11
C THR A 292 3.39 4.37 -15.65
N VAL A 293 2.66 5.20 -14.90
CA VAL A 293 2.13 4.78 -13.58
C VAL A 293 0.65 5.04 -13.59
N ARG A 294 -0.13 3.98 -13.65
CA ARG A 294 -1.59 4.04 -13.67
C ARG A 294 -2.16 3.34 -12.47
N ALA A 295 -2.92 4.04 -11.67
CA ALA A 295 -3.59 3.52 -10.48
C ALA A 295 -4.92 4.26 -10.27
N ALA A 296 -5.78 3.67 -9.47
CA ALA A 296 -7.00 4.32 -9.03
C ALA A 296 -7.22 4.04 -7.54
N ARG A 297 -7.69 5.06 -6.84
CA ARG A 297 -8.02 4.98 -5.42
C ARG A 297 -9.29 5.76 -5.15
N THR A 298 -10.17 5.19 -4.35
CA THR A 298 -11.37 5.88 -3.88
C THR A 298 -11.20 6.28 -2.42
N VAL A 299 -11.58 7.50 -2.09
CA VAL A 299 -11.48 8.06 -0.75
C VAL A 299 -12.87 8.45 -0.27
N TRP A 300 -13.27 7.90 0.85
CA TRP A 300 -14.49 8.26 1.58
C TRP A 300 -14.12 9.07 2.81
N VAL A 301 -14.82 10.18 3.02
CA VAL A 301 -14.74 10.93 4.27
C VAL A 301 -16.10 10.86 4.93
N ALA A 302 -16.12 10.34 6.13
CA ALA A 302 -17.32 10.07 6.89
C ALA A 302 -17.24 10.71 8.28
N ARG A 303 -18.38 11.09 8.85
CA ARG A 303 -18.48 11.76 10.15
C ARG A 303 -19.16 10.85 11.17
N ARG A 304 -18.62 10.85 12.39
CA ARG A 304 -19.36 10.36 13.55
C ARG A 304 -20.49 11.34 13.85
N PRO A 305 -21.76 10.91 13.94
CA PRO A 305 -22.91 11.73 14.35
C PRO A 305 -22.73 12.38 15.74
#